data_e2813891683a241d999d77f524eb9f55
#
_entry.id   e2813891683a241d999d77f524eb9f55
#
_cell.length_a   1.000
_cell.length_b   1.000
_cell.length_c   1.000
_cell.angle_alpha   90.00
_cell.angle_beta   90.00
_cell.angle_gamma   90.00
#
_symmetry.space_group_name_H-M   'P 1'
#
loop_
_entity.id
_entity.type
_entity.pdbx_description
1 polymer ?
#
loop_
_entity_poly.entity_id
_entity_poly.type
_entity_poly.pdbx_seq_one_letter_code
_entity_poly.pdbx_strand_id
1 'polypeptide(L)'
;MRMMKKLLIAVLLMQMTASAMAQDKTFLISESGLPYTAQTWFAYGSESIDQKDIVGCWDQGKRIVTAAYTGEGWFVIMAGNTGYSMQTYLVSDTWPEEWIAKKTQEGYAITSMSRSNSQWLVVLSQGSGISRQIVWQNSWDNLAPWIAEQKGYGYSITDLAFDGRQWLVVMSQNSKFVSQGYFTSETTNDMMRSIQSEVWNKGFNLHQVAYGGGKYIVTFGNYARGDERFQNLQVNPDDPKDYIRQQWERGIGVAYVGGGLTATKKKSRR
;
A
#
# COMPACT_ATOMS: atom_id res chain seq x y z
N MET A 1 -33.73 -27.98 -36.48
CA MET A 1 -32.39 -27.40 -36.64
C MET A 1 -32.27 -25.92 -36.26
N ARG A 2 -33.33 -25.10 -36.24
CA ARG A 2 -33.28 -23.68 -35.85
C ARG A 2 -33.34 -23.45 -34.32
N MET A 3 -33.89 -24.35 -33.50
CA MET A 3 -33.95 -24.21 -32.03
C MET A 3 -32.63 -24.53 -31.33
N MET A 4 -31.85 -25.49 -31.86
CA MET A 4 -30.55 -25.82 -31.26
C MET A 4 -29.50 -24.71 -31.40
N LYS A 5 -29.55 -23.89 -32.47
CA LYS A 5 -28.62 -22.74 -32.63
C LYS A 5 -28.91 -21.61 -31.65
N LYS A 6 -30.16 -21.40 -31.21
CA LYS A 6 -30.50 -20.38 -30.23
C LYS A 6 -30.09 -20.80 -28.81
N LEU A 7 -30.06 -22.07 -28.49
CA LEU A 7 -29.62 -22.59 -27.19
C LEU A 7 -28.10 -22.49 -27.03
N LEU A 8 -27.35 -22.73 -28.12
CA LEU A 8 -25.89 -22.63 -28.10
C LEU A 8 -25.39 -21.19 -27.92
N ILE A 9 -26.10 -20.19 -28.50
CA ILE A 9 -25.77 -18.78 -28.37
C ILE A 9 -26.11 -18.28 -26.96
N ALA A 10 -27.18 -18.77 -26.34
CA ALA A 10 -27.55 -18.40 -24.96
C ALA A 10 -26.54 -18.98 -23.93
N VAL A 11 -26.01 -20.18 -24.16
CA VAL A 11 -24.99 -20.79 -23.30
C VAL A 11 -23.64 -20.10 -23.48
N LEU A 12 -23.30 -19.66 -24.69
CA LEU A 12 -22.06 -18.91 -24.93
C LEU A 12 -22.10 -17.48 -24.35
N LEU A 13 -23.27 -16.84 -24.36
CA LEU A 13 -23.47 -15.53 -23.73
C LEU A 13 -23.54 -15.61 -22.19
N MET A 14 -23.98 -16.74 -21.62
CA MET A 14 -23.95 -16.96 -20.18
C MET A 14 -22.54 -17.28 -19.64
N GLN A 15 -21.62 -17.75 -20.48
CA GLN A 15 -20.23 -17.98 -20.08
C GLN A 15 -19.36 -16.71 -20.14
N MET A 16 -19.82 -15.65 -20.82
CA MET A 16 -19.09 -14.37 -20.84
C MET A 16 -19.44 -13.41 -19.68
N THR A 17 -20.36 -13.77 -18.80
CA THR A 17 -20.70 -12.99 -17.59
C THR A 17 -20.12 -13.59 -16.30
N ALA A 18 -19.35 -14.66 -16.39
CA ALA A 18 -18.65 -15.24 -15.26
C ALA A 18 -17.20 -14.71 -15.23
N SER A 19 -16.94 -13.90 -14.25
CA SER A 19 -15.60 -13.53 -13.77
C SER A 19 -14.95 -12.30 -14.41
N ALA A 20 -15.56 -11.12 -14.26
CA ALA A 20 -14.73 -10.05 -13.76
C ALA A 20 -14.45 -10.42 -12.28
N MET A 21 -13.60 -11.41 -12.04
CA MET A 21 -13.00 -11.60 -10.73
C MET A 21 -12.38 -10.27 -10.38
N ALA A 22 -12.79 -9.73 -9.25
CA ALA A 22 -12.21 -8.55 -8.70
C ALA A 22 -10.71 -8.82 -8.57
N GLN A 23 -9.94 -8.30 -9.53
CA GLN A 23 -8.50 -8.50 -9.58
C GLN A 23 -7.90 -7.62 -8.50
N ASP A 24 -7.17 -8.22 -7.58
CA ASP A 24 -6.40 -7.48 -6.60
C ASP A 24 -5.49 -6.50 -7.32
N LYS A 25 -5.40 -5.29 -6.79
CA LYS A 25 -4.62 -4.23 -7.40
C LYS A 25 -3.23 -4.19 -6.80
N THR A 26 -2.22 -4.03 -7.64
CA THR A 26 -0.84 -3.81 -7.22
C THR A 26 -0.36 -2.46 -7.72
N PHE A 27 0.28 -1.69 -6.85
CA PHE A 27 0.82 -0.37 -7.13
C PHE A 27 2.30 -0.35 -6.78
N LEU A 28 3.13 0.16 -7.68
CA LEU A 28 4.56 0.37 -7.46
C LEU A 28 4.89 1.83 -7.73
N ILE A 29 5.35 2.55 -6.71
CA ILE A 29 5.91 3.89 -6.85
C ILE A 29 7.43 3.76 -6.82
N SER A 30 8.08 4.11 -7.91
CA SER A 30 9.53 4.24 -8.00
C SER A 30 9.93 5.71 -8.00
N GLU A 31 11.06 6.02 -7.35
CA GLU A 31 11.48 7.40 -7.09
C GLU A 31 13.00 7.54 -7.18
N SER A 32 13.47 8.61 -7.85
CA SER A 32 14.88 8.97 -7.84
C SER A 32 15.28 9.66 -6.53
N GLY A 33 16.55 9.64 -6.20
CA GLY A 33 17.07 10.38 -5.03
C GLY A 33 16.63 9.83 -3.67
N LEU A 34 16.13 8.59 -3.61
CA LEU A 34 15.89 7.93 -2.33
C LEU A 34 17.21 7.76 -1.57
N PRO A 35 17.22 7.97 -0.24
CA PRO A 35 18.43 7.76 0.56
C PRO A 35 18.79 6.28 0.70
N TYR A 36 17.96 5.39 0.20
CA TYR A 36 18.09 3.95 0.36
C TYR A 36 19.29 3.39 -0.40
N THR A 37 19.97 2.44 0.22
CA THR A 37 21.05 1.69 -0.40
C THR A 37 20.70 0.22 -0.50
N ALA A 38 21.29 -0.47 -1.49
CA ALA A 38 21.22 -1.93 -1.61
C ALA A 38 19.80 -2.50 -1.43
N GLN A 39 18.82 -1.94 -2.13
CA GLN A 39 17.44 -2.46 -2.08
C GLN A 39 17.41 -3.94 -2.48
N THR A 40 16.54 -4.67 -1.81
CA THR A 40 16.22 -6.07 -2.10
C THR A 40 14.73 -6.29 -1.99
N TRP A 41 14.18 -7.26 -2.70
CA TRP A 41 12.78 -7.63 -2.59
C TRP A 41 12.62 -9.12 -2.33
N PHE A 42 11.52 -9.47 -1.67
CA PHE A 42 11.03 -10.83 -1.52
C PHE A 42 9.58 -10.89 -1.98
N ALA A 43 9.26 -11.92 -2.76
CA ALA A 43 7.91 -12.21 -3.18
C ALA A 43 7.54 -13.62 -2.72
N TYR A 44 6.61 -13.71 -1.80
CA TYR A 44 6.13 -14.95 -1.24
C TYR A 44 4.83 -15.34 -1.97
N GLY A 45 4.77 -16.53 -2.53
CA GLY A 45 3.58 -17.07 -3.19
C GLY A 45 2.50 -17.53 -2.21
N SER A 46 2.42 -16.90 -1.04
CA SER A 46 1.47 -17.25 0.03
C SER A 46 1.31 -16.10 1.01
N GLU A 47 0.40 -16.26 1.98
CA GLU A 47 0.21 -15.32 3.11
C GLU A 47 1.24 -15.53 4.24
N SER A 48 2.30 -16.31 4.05
CA SER A 48 3.39 -16.48 5.02
C SER A 48 4.69 -15.84 4.51
N ILE A 49 5.42 -15.20 5.41
CA ILE A 49 6.74 -14.62 5.17
C ILE A 49 7.80 -15.56 5.74
N ASP A 50 8.83 -15.90 4.95
CA ASP A 50 9.97 -16.62 5.52
C ASP A 50 10.78 -15.66 6.40
N GLN A 51 10.76 -15.92 7.70
CA GLN A 51 11.46 -15.11 8.69
C GLN A 51 12.97 -15.07 8.44
N LYS A 52 13.55 -16.11 7.85
CA LYS A 52 15.01 -16.17 7.59
C LYS A 52 15.44 -15.09 6.60
N ASP A 53 14.64 -14.81 5.58
CA ASP A 53 14.92 -13.76 4.61
C ASP A 53 14.98 -12.39 5.29
N ILE A 54 14.01 -12.11 6.15
CA ILE A 54 13.91 -10.83 6.86
C ILE A 54 15.05 -10.67 7.86
N VAL A 55 15.31 -11.70 8.68
CA VAL A 55 16.40 -11.67 9.67
C VAL A 55 17.75 -11.55 8.99
N GLY A 56 18.00 -12.31 7.92
CA GLY A 56 19.25 -12.22 7.16
C GLY A 56 19.50 -10.84 6.55
N CYS A 57 18.43 -10.12 6.18
CA CYS A 57 18.54 -8.74 5.75
C CYS A 57 18.76 -7.77 6.93
N TRP A 58 18.12 -8.00 8.07
CA TRP A 58 18.38 -7.20 9.28
C TRP A 58 19.84 -7.28 9.73
N ASP A 59 20.43 -8.47 9.70
CA ASP A 59 21.85 -8.70 10.02
C ASP A 59 22.79 -7.92 9.06
N GLN A 60 22.35 -7.66 7.83
CA GLN A 60 23.04 -6.82 6.85
C GLN A 60 22.73 -5.32 7.00
N GLY A 61 22.03 -4.91 8.04
CA GLY A 61 21.64 -3.51 8.27
C GLY A 61 20.49 -3.00 7.39
N LYS A 62 19.83 -3.89 6.66
CA LYS A 62 18.64 -3.53 5.87
C LYS A 62 17.39 -3.54 6.74
N ARG A 63 16.37 -2.77 6.35
CA ARG A 63 15.05 -2.72 7.01
C ARG A 63 13.95 -2.75 5.96
N ILE A 64 12.78 -3.24 6.33
CA ILE A 64 11.59 -3.19 5.48
C ILE A 64 11.22 -1.72 5.29
N VAL A 65 11.14 -1.28 4.04
CA VAL A 65 10.69 0.07 3.69
C VAL A 65 9.23 0.10 3.30
N THR A 66 8.76 -0.98 2.68
CA THR A 66 7.36 -1.14 2.30
C THR A 66 7.04 -2.62 2.10
N ALA A 67 5.80 -2.99 2.37
CA ALA A 67 5.29 -4.33 2.13
C ALA A 67 3.81 -4.29 1.73
N ALA A 68 3.40 -5.15 0.82
CA ALA A 68 2.01 -5.26 0.41
C ALA A 68 1.63 -6.70 0.04
N TYR A 69 0.33 -6.99 0.09
CA TYR A 69 -0.23 -8.17 -0.52
C TYR A 69 -0.59 -7.87 -1.98
N THR A 70 -0.08 -8.66 -2.91
CA THR A 70 -0.20 -8.44 -4.35
C THR A 70 -1.16 -9.40 -5.05
N GLY A 71 -2.04 -10.05 -4.28
CA GLY A 71 -3.00 -11.04 -4.80
C GLY A 71 -2.43 -12.47 -4.84
N GLU A 72 -1.14 -12.62 -5.08
CA GLU A 72 -0.46 -13.92 -5.07
C GLU A 72 0.20 -14.23 -3.72
N GLY A 73 0.60 -13.19 -2.99
CA GLY A 73 1.28 -13.30 -1.70
C GLY A 73 1.86 -11.97 -1.24
N TRP A 74 2.62 -12.03 -0.15
CA TRP A 74 3.33 -10.86 0.37
C TRP A 74 4.49 -10.47 -0.54
N PHE A 75 4.57 -9.18 -0.82
CA PHE A 75 5.70 -8.56 -1.49
C PHE A 75 6.37 -7.57 -0.53
N VAL A 76 7.65 -7.77 -0.25
CA VAL A 76 8.40 -7.01 0.75
C VAL A 76 9.63 -6.38 0.10
N ILE A 77 9.84 -5.08 0.29
CA ILE A 77 11.06 -4.38 -0.12
C ILE A 77 11.83 -3.97 1.12
N MET A 78 13.10 -4.29 1.13
CA MET A 78 14.05 -3.94 2.18
C MET A 78 15.20 -3.13 1.61
N ALA A 79 15.75 -2.22 2.42
CA ALA A 79 16.88 -1.38 2.02
C ALA A 79 17.79 -1.05 3.20
N GLY A 80 19.03 -0.73 2.90
CA GLY A 80 19.94 -0.06 3.84
C GLY A 80 19.69 1.45 3.88
N ASN A 81 20.27 2.12 4.86
CA ASN A 81 20.21 3.56 5.06
C ASN A 81 18.77 4.14 5.17
N THR A 82 17.88 3.38 5.81
CA THR A 82 16.48 3.79 6.00
C THR A 82 16.27 4.81 7.12
N GLY A 83 17.26 4.97 7.99
CA GLY A 83 17.13 5.71 9.26
C GLY A 83 16.52 4.89 10.40
N TYR A 84 15.97 3.71 10.12
CA TYR A 84 15.40 2.84 11.16
C TYR A 84 16.51 2.12 11.93
N SER A 85 16.51 2.27 13.26
CA SER A 85 17.49 1.59 14.14
C SER A 85 17.10 0.15 14.42
N MET A 86 15.84 -0.07 14.85
CA MET A 86 15.28 -1.40 15.14
C MET A 86 13.98 -1.58 14.39
N GLN A 87 13.65 -2.82 14.06
CA GLN A 87 12.41 -3.14 13.35
C GLN A 87 11.84 -4.47 13.82
N THR A 88 10.54 -4.55 13.82
CA THR A 88 9.78 -5.79 14.06
C THR A 88 8.57 -5.83 13.16
N TYR A 89 8.02 -7.00 12.89
CA TYR A 89 6.77 -7.15 12.16
C TYR A 89 5.92 -8.26 12.76
N LEU A 90 4.64 -8.22 12.45
CA LEU A 90 3.69 -9.26 12.81
C LEU A 90 2.75 -9.53 11.64
N VAL A 91 2.53 -10.81 11.35
CA VAL A 91 1.43 -11.29 10.50
C VAL A 91 0.34 -11.80 11.43
N SER A 92 -0.90 -11.32 11.30
CA SER A 92 -2.01 -11.62 12.21
C SER A 92 -3.35 -11.65 11.49
N ASP A 93 -4.24 -12.56 11.86
CA ASP A 93 -5.60 -12.67 11.27
C ASP A 93 -6.48 -11.46 11.64
N THR A 94 -6.22 -10.85 12.80
CA THR A 94 -6.92 -9.65 13.27
C THR A 94 -5.95 -8.48 13.39
N TRP A 95 -6.49 -7.25 13.40
CA TRP A 95 -5.68 -6.07 13.69
C TRP A 95 -5.03 -6.21 15.07
N PRO A 96 -3.68 -6.16 15.17
CA PRO A 96 -2.97 -6.52 16.39
C PRO A 96 -2.80 -5.31 17.34
N GLU A 97 -3.90 -4.74 17.80
CA GLU A 97 -3.90 -3.48 18.58
C GLU A 97 -3.05 -3.56 19.85
N GLU A 98 -3.19 -4.63 20.65
CA GLU A 98 -2.43 -4.79 21.89
C GLU A 98 -0.92 -4.91 21.67
N TRP A 99 -0.53 -5.64 20.62
CA TRP A 99 0.88 -5.75 20.24
C TRP A 99 1.44 -4.40 19.77
N ILE A 100 0.69 -3.65 18.96
CA ILE A 100 1.06 -2.32 18.51
C ILE A 100 1.21 -1.39 19.71
N ALA A 101 0.23 -1.37 20.63
CA ALA A 101 0.27 -0.54 21.83
C ALA A 101 1.50 -0.83 22.70
N LYS A 102 1.82 -2.12 22.92
CA LYS A 102 3.03 -2.53 23.64
C LYS A 102 4.29 -2.03 22.96
N LYS A 103 4.41 -2.23 21.64
CA LYS A 103 5.57 -1.79 20.86
C LYS A 103 5.71 -0.27 20.79
N THR A 104 4.60 0.45 20.78
CA THR A 104 4.61 1.91 20.84
C THR A 104 5.21 2.42 22.16
N GLN A 105 4.92 1.76 23.29
CA GLN A 105 5.56 2.06 24.58
C GLN A 105 7.08 1.77 24.55
N GLU A 106 7.53 0.84 23.72
CA GLU A 106 8.95 0.53 23.48
C GLU A 106 9.60 1.51 22.45
N GLY A 107 8.89 2.53 21.99
CA GLY A 107 9.40 3.56 21.06
C GLY A 107 9.31 3.16 19.57
N TYR A 108 8.53 2.14 19.22
CA TYR A 108 8.26 1.80 17.84
C TYR A 108 7.06 2.58 17.30
N ALA A 109 7.06 2.82 15.98
CA ALA A 109 5.94 3.37 15.24
C ALA A 109 5.61 2.48 14.02
N ILE A 110 4.35 2.44 13.60
CA ILE A 110 3.93 1.77 12.36
C ILE A 110 4.61 2.47 11.19
N THR A 111 5.35 1.73 10.39
CA THR A 111 6.06 2.25 9.20
C THR A 111 5.62 1.61 7.90
N SER A 112 4.93 0.48 7.97
CA SER A 112 4.23 -0.12 6.84
C SER A 112 3.14 -1.06 7.33
N MET A 113 2.00 -1.06 6.67
CA MET A 113 0.96 -2.05 6.90
C MET A 113 0.29 -2.44 5.59
N SER A 114 -0.21 -3.66 5.54
CA SER A 114 -1.01 -4.15 4.42
C SER A 114 -1.98 -5.23 4.89
N ARG A 115 -3.01 -5.44 4.10
CA ARG A 115 -4.02 -6.47 4.33
C ARG A 115 -4.04 -7.45 3.17
N SER A 116 -3.95 -8.75 3.46
CA SER A 116 -4.30 -9.82 2.53
C SER A 116 -5.79 -10.14 2.64
N ASN A 117 -6.24 -11.19 1.99
CA ASN A 117 -7.61 -11.67 2.12
C ASN A 117 -7.96 -12.11 3.56
N SER A 118 -6.98 -12.59 4.33
CA SER A 118 -7.21 -13.14 5.66
C SER A 118 -6.35 -12.50 6.76
N GLN A 119 -5.20 -11.89 6.44
CA GLN A 119 -4.20 -11.47 7.43
C GLN A 119 -3.75 -10.02 7.25
N TRP A 120 -3.41 -9.39 8.37
CA TRP A 120 -2.67 -8.15 8.43
C TRP A 120 -1.17 -8.44 8.47
N LEU A 121 -0.40 -7.66 7.73
CA LEU A 121 1.03 -7.50 7.94
C LEU A 121 1.26 -6.09 8.48
N VAL A 122 1.84 -5.98 9.67
CA VAL A 122 2.18 -4.69 10.30
C VAL A 122 3.66 -4.66 10.62
N VAL A 123 4.34 -3.65 10.13
CA VAL A 123 5.78 -3.41 10.36
C VAL A 123 5.94 -2.20 11.27
N LEU A 124 6.70 -2.37 12.33
CA LEU A 124 6.98 -1.33 13.31
C LEU A 124 8.49 -1.06 13.38
N SER A 125 8.87 0.22 13.38
CA SER A 125 10.28 0.62 13.39
C SER A 125 10.55 1.67 14.46
N GLN A 126 11.74 1.59 15.09
CA GLN A 126 12.33 2.69 15.87
C GLN A 126 13.19 3.56 14.95
N GLY A 127 13.44 4.80 15.35
CA GLY A 127 14.24 5.75 14.56
C GLY A 127 13.48 6.37 13.38
N SER A 128 12.18 6.15 13.29
CA SER A 128 11.34 6.68 12.19
C SER A 128 11.15 8.20 12.23
N GLY A 129 11.48 8.85 13.34
CA GLY A 129 11.20 10.27 13.59
C GLY A 129 9.75 10.58 13.98
N ILE A 130 8.87 9.62 13.89
CA ILE A 130 7.45 9.76 14.24
C ILE A 130 7.31 9.90 15.75
N SER A 131 6.62 10.97 16.21
CA SER A 131 6.44 11.24 17.64
C SER A 131 5.13 10.71 18.21
N ARG A 132 4.08 10.70 17.42
CA ARG A 132 2.76 10.20 17.80
C ARG A 132 2.07 9.59 16.61
N GLN A 133 1.31 8.52 16.85
CA GLN A 133 0.44 7.91 15.87
C GLN A 133 -0.95 7.71 16.43
N ILE A 134 -1.93 7.84 15.56
CA ILE A 134 -3.32 7.50 15.79
C ILE A 134 -3.79 6.60 14.67
N VAL A 135 -4.66 5.66 15.00
CA VAL A 135 -5.24 4.71 14.05
C VAL A 135 -6.73 4.75 14.19
N TRP A 136 -7.43 4.79 13.06
CA TRP A 136 -8.88 4.65 13.04
C TRP A 136 -9.32 3.78 11.87
N GLN A 137 -10.35 2.97 12.13
CA GLN A 137 -10.95 2.07 11.16
C GLN A 137 -12.43 2.40 11.00
N ASN A 138 -12.85 2.73 9.79
CA ASN A 138 -14.24 3.05 9.47
C ASN A 138 -14.50 3.02 7.95
N SER A 139 -15.75 3.30 7.53
CA SER A 139 -16.05 3.64 6.15
C SER A 139 -15.27 4.91 5.73
N TRP A 140 -14.98 5.05 4.44
CA TRP A 140 -14.26 6.23 3.98
C TRP A 140 -15.00 7.55 4.26
N ASP A 141 -16.32 7.53 4.13
CA ASP A 141 -17.15 8.72 4.36
C ASP A 141 -17.09 9.23 5.81
N ASN A 142 -16.87 8.32 6.78
CA ASN A 142 -16.63 8.69 8.18
C ASN A 142 -15.17 9.07 8.45
N LEU A 143 -14.22 8.45 7.73
CA LEU A 143 -12.79 8.75 7.89
C LEU A 143 -12.42 10.13 7.33
N ALA A 144 -13.01 10.56 6.22
CA ALA A 144 -12.65 11.81 5.57
C ALA A 144 -12.78 13.04 6.48
N PRO A 145 -13.89 13.27 7.22
CA PRO A 145 -13.99 14.37 8.16
C PRO A 145 -13.02 14.22 9.35
N TRP A 146 -12.81 13.00 9.85
CA TRP A 146 -11.84 12.76 10.92
C TRP A 146 -10.40 13.06 10.46
N ILE A 147 -10.02 12.65 9.25
CA ILE A 147 -8.71 12.98 8.68
C ILE A 147 -8.53 14.51 8.60
N ALA A 148 -9.57 15.23 8.15
CA ALA A 148 -9.53 16.69 8.07
C ALA A 148 -9.32 17.33 9.46
N GLU A 149 -9.99 16.84 10.49
CA GLU A 149 -9.80 17.27 11.88
C GLU A 149 -8.37 16.97 12.37
N GLN A 150 -7.88 15.74 12.21
CA GLN A 150 -6.55 15.35 12.68
C GLN A 150 -5.42 16.11 11.97
N LYS A 151 -5.60 16.47 10.70
CA LYS A 151 -4.67 17.35 9.99
C LYS A 151 -4.56 18.72 10.68
N GLY A 152 -5.64 19.24 11.24
CA GLY A 152 -5.62 20.47 12.06
C GLY A 152 -4.74 20.36 13.31
N TYR A 153 -4.54 19.15 13.83
CA TYR A 153 -3.62 18.87 14.94
C TYR A 153 -2.20 18.46 14.49
N GLY A 154 -1.85 18.64 13.21
CA GLY A 154 -0.52 18.36 12.66
C GLY A 154 -0.25 16.90 12.33
N TYR A 155 -1.30 16.07 12.24
CA TYR A 155 -1.15 14.69 11.75
C TYR A 155 -1.20 14.62 10.22
N SER A 156 -0.41 13.72 9.66
CA SER A 156 -0.43 13.35 8.24
C SER A 156 -0.75 11.88 8.09
N ILE A 157 -1.44 11.49 7.01
CA ILE A 157 -1.64 10.07 6.68
C ILE A 157 -0.27 9.46 6.39
N THR A 158 0.12 8.44 7.13
CA THR A 158 1.39 7.74 6.91
C THR A 158 1.19 6.34 6.36
N ASP A 159 0.03 5.74 6.57
CA ASP A 159 -0.36 4.51 5.90
C ASP A 159 -1.89 4.34 5.88
N LEU A 160 -2.40 3.56 4.92
CA LEU A 160 -3.81 3.21 4.83
C LEU A 160 -4.00 1.88 4.10
N ALA A 161 -4.97 1.09 4.53
CA ALA A 161 -5.33 -0.18 3.92
C ALA A 161 -6.84 -0.44 4.03
N PHE A 162 -7.37 -1.25 3.12
CA PHE A 162 -8.76 -1.70 3.14
C PHE A 162 -8.81 -3.17 3.57
N ASP A 163 -9.65 -3.51 4.56
CA ASP A 163 -9.74 -4.86 5.11
C ASP A 163 -10.79 -5.76 4.43
N GLY A 164 -11.40 -5.28 3.34
CA GLY A 164 -12.53 -5.92 2.66
C GLY A 164 -13.90 -5.38 3.10
N ARG A 165 -13.95 -4.55 4.16
CA ARG A 165 -15.17 -3.93 4.69
C ARG A 165 -15.00 -2.45 5.00
N GLN A 166 -13.90 -2.10 5.62
CA GLN A 166 -13.58 -0.76 6.11
C GLN A 166 -12.15 -0.37 5.76
N TRP A 167 -11.91 0.92 5.76
CA TRP A 167 -10.57 1.47 5.66
C TRP A 167 -9.97 1.61 7.05
N LEU A 168 -8.71 1.26 7.17
CA LEU A 168 -7.88 1.55 8.32
C LEU A 168 -6.86 2.60 7.90
N VAL A 169 -6.79 3.68 8.66
CA VAL A 169 -5.89 4.81 8.39
C VAL A 169 -4.99 5.02 9.59
N VAL A 170 -3.69 5.11 9.33
CA VAL A 170 -2.67 5.52 10.29
C VAL A 170 -2.29 6.96 10.00
N MET A 171 -2.38 7.83 11.01
CA MET A 171 -1.92 9.20 10.91
C MET A 171 -0.83 9.46 11.95
N SER A 172 0.18 10.25 11.59
CA SER A 172 1.36 10.48 12.42
C SER A 172 1.74 11.95 12.48
N GLN A 173 2.23 12.38 13.66
CA GLN A 173 2.92 13.66 13.83
C GLN A 173 4.43 13.48 13.63
N ASN A 174 5.11 14.57 13.27
CA ASN A 174 6.53 14.56 12.89
C ASN A 174 6.84 13.55 11.78
N SER A 175 5.87 13.35 10.90
CA SER A 175 6.12 12.60 9.68
C SER A 175 7.05 13.39 8.74
N LYS A 176 7.61 12.72 7.76
CA LYS A 176 8.48 13.35 6.75
C LYS A 176 7.77 14.39 5.86
N PHE A 177 6.46 14.59 6.02
CA PHE A 177 5.66 15.47 5.16
C PHE A 177 5.50 16.87 5.76
N VAL A 178 5.77 17.90 4.97
CA VAL A 178 5.49 19.31 5.33
C VAL A 178 4.11 19.76 4.87
N SER A 179 3.62 19.18 3.80
CA SER A 179 2.25 19.34 3.34
C SER A 179 1.75 18.03 2.76
N GLN A 180 0.49 17.73 2.99
CA GLN A 180 -0.11 16.52 2.47
C GLN A 180 -1.55 16.76 2.05
N GLY A 181 -1.89 16.24 0.88
CA GLY A 181 -3.24 16.10 0.36
C GLY A 181 -3.61 14.66 0.12
N TYR A 182 -4.87 14.43 -0.17
CA TYR A 182 -5.35 13.19 -0.74
C TYR A 182 -6.54 13.48 -1.67
N PHE A 183 -6.81 12.56 -2.58
CA PHE A 183 -8.04 12.51 -3.34
C PHE A 183 -8.52 11.07 -3.51
N THR A 184 -9.75 10.92 -3.94
CA THR A 184 -10.37 9.62 -4.25
C THR A 184 -10.74 9.54 -5.72
N SER A 185 -10.74 8.32 -6.26
CA SER A 185 -11.17 8.06 -7.64
C SER A 185 -11.82 6.68 -7.73
N GLU A 186 -12.75 6.50 -8.65
CA GLU A 186 -13.43 5.21 -8.86
C GLU A 186 -12.80 4.40 -9.98
N THR A 187 -12.13 5.05 -10.92
CA THR A 187 -11.50 4.38 -12.07
C THR A 187 -9.98 4.60 -12.10
N THR A 188 -9.25 3.65 -12.67
CA THR A 188 -7.81 3.78 -12.89
C THR A 188 -7.48 4.99 -13.78
N ASN A 189 -8.27 5.22 -14.82
CA ASN A 189 -8.03 6.32 -15.75
C ASN A 189 -8.22 7.69 -15.08
N ASP A 190 -9.26 7.85 -14.27
CA ASP A 190 -9.47 9.10 -13.53
C ASP A 190 -8.40 9.31 -12.48
N MET A 191 -8.01 8.26 -11.77
CA MET A 191 -6.91 8.29 -10.82
C MET A 191 -5.62 8.76 -11.49
N MET A 192 -5.23 8.17 -12.62
CA MET A 192 -4.01 8.54 -13.34
C MET A 192 -4.04 9.98 -13.87
N ARG A 193 -5.19 10.44 -14.39
CA ARG A 193 -5.37 11.83 -14.81
C ARG A 193 -5.23 12.81 -13.64
N SER A 194 -5.83 12.47 -12.50
CA SER A 194 -5.74 13.30 -11.29
C SER A 194 -4.32 13.29 -10.70
N ILE A 195 -3.60 12.18 -10.74
CA ILE A 195 -2.18 12.14 -10.36
C ILE A 195 -1.37 13.09 -11.26
N GLN A 196 -1.57 13.05 -12.57
CA GLN A 196 -0.87 13.95 -13.48
C GLN A 196 -1.18 15.41 -13.19
N SER A 197 -2.48 15.79 -13.07
CA SER A 197 -2.89 17.20 -12.96
C SER A 197 -2.76 17.77 -11.55
N GLU A 198 -3.07 16.98 -10.50
CA GLU A 198 -3.15 17.47 -9.12
C GLU A 198 -1.89 17.19 -8.32
N VAL A 199 -1.07 16.23 -8.75
CA VAL A 199 0.16 15.87 -8.06
C VAL A 199 1.37 16.35 -8.84
N TRP A 200 1.69 15.70 -9.95
CA TRP A 200 2.96 15.93 -10.65
C TRP A 200 3.06 17.30 -11.32
N ASN A 201 1.99 17.77 -12.01
CA ASN A 201 1.99 19.10 -12.62
C ASN A 201 2.04 20.25 -11.60
N LYS A 202 1.70 19.98 -10.34
CA LYS A 202 1.79 20.94 -9.21
C LYS A 202 3.08 20.79 -8.40
N GLY A 203 3.99 19.91 -8.81
CA GLY A 203 5.27 19.68 -8.14
C GLY A 203 5.15 18.91 -6.81
N PHE A 204 4.06 18.20 -6.61
CA PHE A 204 3.90 17.32 -5.43
C PHE A 204 4.48 15.93 -5.73
N ASN A 205 4.85 15.24 -4.66
CA ASN A 205 5.24 13.84 -4.69
C ASN A 205 4.05 12.95 -4.35
N LEU A 206 3.89 11.86 -5.10
CA LEU A 206 2.96 10.79 -4.81
C LEU A 206 3.52 9.95 -3.66
N HIS A 207 2.72 9.68 -2.62
CA HIS A 207 3.19 8.93 -1.46
C HIS A 207 2.65 7.51 -1.44
N GLN A 208 1.36 7.35 -1.71
CA GLN A 208 0.68 6.07 -1.61
C GLN A 208 -0.53 6.03 -2.53
N VAL A 209 -0.79 4.85 -3.07
CA VAL A 209 -2.04 4.51 -3.76
C VAL A 209 -2.59 3.24 -3.12
N ALA A 210 -3.82 3.28 -2.66
CA ALA A 210 -4.52 2.10 -2.18
C ALA A 210 -5.88 1.96 -2.87
N TYR A 211 -6.36 0.73 -2.98
CA TYR A 211 -7.66 0.42 -3.57
C TYR A 211 -8.49 -0.44 -2.62
N GLY A 212 -9.75 -0.10 -2.48
CA GLY A 212 -10.68 -0.87 -1.65
C GLY A 212 -12.11 -0.35 -1.77
N GLY A 213 -13.09 -1.22 -1.63
CA GLY A 213 -14.49 -0.83 -1.68
C GLY A 213 -14.91 -0.14 -2.99
N GLY A 214 -14.24 -0.45 -4.12
CA GLY A 214 -14.50 0.19 -5.42
C GLY A 214 -13.86 1.57 -5.60
N LYS A 215 -12.98 1.99 -4.68
CA LYS A 215 -12.43 3.34 -4.64
C LYS A 215 -10.90 3.31 -4.52
N TYR A 216 -10.22 4.13 -5.29
CA TYR A 216 -8.80 4.46 -5.09
C TYR A 216 -8.70 5.60 -4.08
N ILE A 217 -7.71 5.52 -3.20
CA ILE A 217 -7.29 6.61 -2.34
C ILE A 217 -5.82 6.89 -2.62
N VAL A 218 -5.54 8.13 -2.98
CA VAL A 218 -4.21 8.59 -3.36
C VAL A 218 -3.78 9.66 -2.37
N THR A 219 -2.62 9.47 -1.73
CA THR A 219 -2.01 10.48 -0.87
C THR A 219 -0.79 11.08 -1.55
N PHE A 220 -0.58 12.38 -1.39
CA PHE A 220 0.48 13.13 -2.02
C PHE A 220 0.86 14.36 -1.19
N GLY A 221 2.01 14.94 -1.47
CA GLY A 221 2.46 16.16 -0.80
C GLY A 221 3.93 16.45 -1.00
N ASN A 222 4.48 17.32 -0.15
CA ASN A 222 5.90 17.66 -0.16
C ASN A 222 6.62 17.03 1.05
N TYR A 223 7.83 16.57 0.82
CA TYR A 223 8.74 16.18 1.88
C TYR A 223 9.41 17.42 2.51
N ALA A 224 9.86 17.28 3.76
CA ALA A 224 10.56 18.34 4.49
C ALA A 224 11.88 18.78 3.81
N ARG A 225 12.47 17.95 2.97
CA ARG A 225 13.59 18.31 2.09
C ARG A 225 13.02 18.57 0.72
N GLY A 226 13.21 19.78 0.20
CA GLY A 226 12.68 20.24 -1.09
C GLY A 226 13.39 19.63 -2.30
N ASP A 227 13.50 18.32 -2.34
CA ASP A 227 14.13 17.61 -3.44
C ASP A 227 13.10 17.37 -4.54
N GLU A 228 13.31 17.94 -5.71
CA GLU A 228 12.59 17.51 -6.91
C GLU A 228 12.96 16.06 -7.20
N ARG A 229 12.00 15.18 -7.05
CA ARG A 229 12.19 13.74 -7.29
C ARG A 229 11.40 13.33 -8.52
N PHE A 230 12.08 12.66 -9.43
CA PHE A 230 11.38 11.97 -10.49
C PHE A 230 10.64 10.78 -9.89
N GLN A 231 9.35 10.68 -10.16
CA GLN A 231 8.51 9.56 -9.73
C GLN A 231 7.84 8.90 -10.92
N ASN A 232 7.60 7.61 -10.79
CA ASN A 232 6.79 6.83 -11.70
C ASN A 232 5.85 5.92 -10.90
N LEU A 233 4.61 5.80 -11.36
CA LEU A 233 3.62 4.87 -10.83
C LEU A 233 3.33 3.79 -11.86
N GLN A 234 3.50 2.55 -11.47
CA GLN A 234 3.05 1.38 -12.21
C GLN A 234 1.83 0.76 -11.51
N VAL A 235 0.78 0.52 -12.27
CA VAL A 235 -0.45 -0.12 -11.80
C VAL A 235 -0.57 -1.50 -12.43
N ASN A 236 -0.74 -2.54 -11.63
CA ASN A 236 -0.84 -3.93 -12.05
C ASN A 236 0.24 -4.34 -13.07
N PRO A 237 1.52 -4.26 -12.74
CA PRO A 237 2.56 -4.72 -13.66
C PRO A 237 2.38 -6.22 -13.93
N ASP A 238 2.64 -6.63 -15.17
CA ASP A 238 2.58 -8.06 -15.55
C ASP A 238 3.55 -8.90 -14.71
N ASP A 239 4.74 -8.37 -14.44
CA ASP A 239 5.69 -8.90 -13.45
C ASP A 239 6.26 -7.73 -12.63
N PRO A 240 5.87 -7.63 -11.34
CA PRO A 240 6.43 -6.62 -10.44
C PRO A 240 7.95 -6.68 -10.29
N LYS A 241 8.52 -7.90 -10.36
CA LYS A 241 9.96 -8.13 -10.17
C LYS A 241 10.76 -7.59 -11.34
N ASP A 242 10.28 -7.82 -12.55
CA ASP A 242 10.93 -7.29 -13.76
C ASP A 242 10.84 -5.76 -13.83
N TYR A 243 9.71 -5.18 -13.47
CA TYR A 243 9.57 -3.74 -13.37
C TYR A 243 10.59 -3.15 -12.39
N ILE A 244 10.68 -3.70 -11.17
CA ILE A 244 11.62 -3.24 -10.14
C ILE A 244 13.07 -3.36 -10.63
N ARG A 245 13.44 -4.47 -11.26
CA ARG A 245 14.79 -4.68 -11.80
C ARG A 245 15.13 -3.60 -12.83
N GLN A 246 14.23 -3.30 -13.75
CA GLN A 246 14.39 -2.24 -14.75
C GLN A 246 14.56 -0.85 -14.11
N GLN A 247 13.84 -0.55 -13.02
CA GLN A 247 14.02 0.72 -12.30
C GLN A 247 15.40 0.77 -11.63
N TRP A 248 15.84 -0.29 -10.98
CA TRP A 248 17.15 -0.35 -10.33
C TRP A 248 18.31 -0.22 -11.32
N GLU A 249 18.24 -0.81 -12.51
CA GLU A 249 19.21 -0.63 -13.59
C GLU A 249 19.35 0.83 -14.01
N ARG A 250 18.29 1.63 -13.85
CA ARG A 250 18.26 3.08 -14.11
C ARG A 250 18.66 3.92 -12.89
N GLY A 251 19.05 3.30 -11.78
CA GLY A 251 19.35 4.00 -10.53
C GLY A 251 18.14 4.56 -9.79
N ILE A 252 16.94 4.06 -10.10
CA ILE A 252 15.67 4.50 -9.49
C ILE A 252 15.25 3.46 -8.46
N GLY A 253 15.05 3.90 -7.21
CA GLY A 253 14.62 3.03 -6.13
C GLY A 253 13.10 2.87 -6.08
N VAL A 254 12.61 1.84 -5.40
CA VAL A 254 11.19 1.67 -5.09
C VAL A 254 10.89 2.32 -3.75
N ALA A 255 9.98 3.29 -3.76
CA ALA A 255 9.56 4.04 -2.58
C ALA A 255 8.36 3.39 -1.87
N TYR A 256 7.49 2.73 -2.65
CA TYR A 256 6.23 2.18 -2.12
C TYR A 256 5.75 1.00 -2.98
N VAL A 257 5.27 -0.02 -2.29
CA VAL A 257 4.43 -1.08 -2.85
C VAL A 257 3.08 -1.03 -2.14
N GLY A 258 2.02 -0.98 -2.91
CA GLY A 258 0.65 -1.01 -2.41
C GLY A 258 -0.13 -2.17 -2.97
N GLY A 259 -1.07 -2.66 -2.20
CA GLY A 259 -2.06 -3.64 -2.60
C GLY A 259 -3.47 -3.07 -2.48
N GLY A 260 -4.43 -3.74 -3.07
CA GLY A 260 -5.83 -3.38 -2.94
C GLY A 260 -6.72 -4.59 -3.01
N LEU A 261 -7.61 -4.71 -2.04
CA LEU A 261 -8.62 -5.76 -1.99
C LEU A 261 -9.92 -5.28 -2.63
N THR A 262 -10.49 -6.12 -3.44
CA THR A 262 -11.87 -5.96 -3.88
C THR A 262 -12.78 -6.58 -2.83
N ALA A 263 -13.88 -5.89 -2.50
CA ALA A 263 -14.84 -6.36 -1.52
C ALA A 263 -15.32 -7.78 -1.86
N THR A 264 -15.16 -8.71 -0.93
CA THR A 264 -15.68 -10.08 -1.07
C THR A 264 -17.21 -10.02 -1.19
N LYS A 265 -17.78 -10.39 -2.35
CA LYS A 265 -19.22 -10.63 -2.46
C LYS A 265 -19.56 -11.73 -1.47
N LYS A 266 -20.37 -11.43 -0.45
CA LYS A 266 -20.99 -12.45 0.40
C LYS A 266 -21.68 -13.45 -0.54
N LYS A 267 -21.25 -14.71 -0.59
CA LYS A 267 -22.07 -15.79 -1.13
C LYS A 267 -23.33 -15.82 -0.28
N SER A 268 -24.47 -15.36 -0.83
CA SER A 268 -25.75 -15.62 -0.21
C SER A 268 -25.93 -17.13 -0.19
N ARG A 269 -25.84 -17.74 0.98
CA ARG A 269 -26.34 -19.09 1.16
C ARG A 269 -27.87 -19.01 1.00
N ARG A 270 -28.37 -19.51 -0.10
CA ARG A 270 -29.76 -19.93 -0.24
C ARG A 270 -29.91 -21.36 0.25
#